data_fb4883e78892502499e3850f396d39e6
#
_entry.id   fb4883e78892502499e3850f396d39e6
#
_cell.length_a   1.000
_cell.length_b   1.000
_cell.length_c   1.000
_cell.angle_alpha   90.00
_cell.angle_beta   90.00
_cell.angle_gamma   90.00
#
_symmetry.space_group_name_H-M   'P 1'
#
loop_
_entity.id
_entity.type
_entity.pdbx_description
1 polymer ?
#
loop_
_entity_poly.entity_id
_entity_poly.type
_entity_poly.pdbx_seq_one_letter_code
_entity_poly.pdbx_strand_id
1 'polypeptide(L)'
;MDELLVANVNQPLTLRLDSKNLAQIVQILINLEYLENACRSLEELLMKSRSSHRAGPLRLSATLEFGNTAKMAEKRVFELVNSKIDDFLDIADYDWYNCTVCSVDFVIGYLRLRVNIPVHTCRMSWRF
;
A
#
# COMPACT_ATOMS: atom_id res chain seq x y z
N MET A 1 6.99 26.42 -5.02
CA MET A 1 7.49 25.14 -4.47
C MET A 1 6.40 24.07 -4.51
N ASP A 2 5.22 24.36 -4.03
CA ASP A 2 4.07 23.46 -3.95
C ASP A 2 3.68 22.87 -5.32
N GLU A 3 3.46 23.69 -6.33
CA GLU A 3 3.17 23.27 -7.70
C GLU A 3 4.28 22.40 -8.32
N LEU A 4 5.53 22.66 -7.97
CA LEU A 4 6.66 21.85 -8.45
C LEU A 4 6.66 20.44 -7.83
N LEU A 5 6.28 20.30 -6.57
CA LEU A 5 6.13 19.00 -5.91
C LEU A 5 5.00 18.19 -6.54
N VAL A 6 3.88 18.82 -6.82
CA VAL A 6 2.75 18.15 -7.48
C VAL A 6 3.12 17.74 -8.90
N ALA A 7 3.65 18.65 -9.71
CA ALA A 7 3.94 18.37 -11.13
C ALA A 7 5.12 17.39 -11.32
N ASN A 8 6.20 17.55 -10.55
CA ASN A 8 7.44 16.79 -10.81
C ASN A 8 7.55 15.51 -9.96
N VAL A 9 6.78 15.39 -8.89
CA VAL A 9 6.83 14.21 -8.00
C VAL A 9 5.52 13.43 -8.03
N ASN A 10 4.39 14.09 -7.73
CA ASN A 10 3.11 13.39 -7.62
C ASN A 10 2.61 12.84 -8.95
N GLN A 11 2.65 13.63 -10.02
CA GLN A 11 2.18 13.18 -11.34
C GLN A 11 2.92 11.96 -11.88
N PRO A 12 4.27 11.91 -11.88
CA PRO A 12 4.99 10.72 -12.33
C PRO A 12 4.72 9.48 -11.46
N LEU A 13 4.51 9.64 -10.15
CA LEU A 13 4.14 8.54 -9.27
C LEU A 13 2.74 8.01 -9.57
N THR A 14 1.78 8.91 -9.80
CA THR A 14 0.41 8.56 -10.18
C THR A 14 0.36 7.76 -11.50
N LEU A 15 1.13 8.17 -12.51
CA LEU A 15 1.21 7.44 -13.79
C LEU A 15 1.77 6.02 -13.64
N ARG A 16 2.63 5.80 -12.65
CA ARG A 16 3.20 4.46 -12.38
C ARG A 16 2.27 3.52 -11.62
N LEU A 17 1.14 4.00 -11.10
CA LEU A 17 0.15 3.15 -10.43
C LEU A 17 -0.55 2.17 -11.38
N ASP A 18 -0.52 2.40 -12.69
CA ASP A 18 -1.05 1.47 -13.69
C ASP A 18 -0.19 0.20 -13.88
N SER A 19 0.98 0.16 -13.25
CA SER A 19 1.86 -1.02 -13.27
C SER A 19 1.16 -2.26 -12.69
N LYS A 20 1.45 -3.41 -13.29
CA LYS A 20 1.03 -4.72 -12.74
C LYS A 20 2.01 -5.28 -11.69
N ASN A 21 3.11 -4.57 -11.43
CA ASN A 21 4.11 -5.00 -10.46
C ASN A 21 3.73 -4.54 -9.06
N LEU A 22 3.21 -5.47 -8.25
CA LEU A 22 2.80 -5.22 -6.88
C LEU A 22 3.91 -4.61 -6.01
N ALA A 23 5.14 -5.11 -6.13
CA ALA A 23 6.27 -4.59 -5.33
C ALA A 23 6.56 -3.12 -5.66
N GLN A 24 6.44 -2.73 -6.92
CA GLN A 24 6.62 -1.35 -7.36
C GLN A 24 5.54 -0.43 -6.76
N ILE A 25 4.27 -0.87 -6.75
CA ILE A 25 3.17 -0.07 -6.22
C ILE A 25 3.28 0.07 -4.70
N VAL A 26 3.65 -1.00 -3.99
CA VAL A 26 3.92 -0.94 -2.54
C VAL A 26 5.06 0.05 -2.24
N GLN A 27 6.12 0.05 -3.04
CA GLN A 27 7.21 1.01 -2.86
C GLN A 27 6.75 2.46 -3.11
N ILE A 28 5.89 2.68 -4.12
CA ILE A 28 5.29 3.99 -4.38
C ILE A 28 4.44 4.43 -3.19
N LEU A 29 3.61 3.55 -2.63
CA LEU A 29 2.79 3.84 -1.45
C LEU A 29 3.65 4.28 -0.26
N ILE A 30 4.70 3.54 0.06
CA ILE A 30 5.64 3.89 1.14
C ILE A 30 6.28 5.26 0.88
N ASN A 31 6.72 5.52 -0.35
CA ASN A 31 7.33 6.81 -0.70
C ASN A 31 6.34 7.97 -0.56
N LEU A 32 5.07 7.77 -0.94
CA LEU A 32 4.01 8.79 -0.82
C LEU A 32 3.72 9.11 0.65
N GLU A 33 3.67 8.11 1.53
CA GLU A 33 3.50 8.32 2.97
C GLU A 33 4.66 9.15 3.57
N TYR A 34 5.91 8.85 3.17
CA TYR A 34 7.06 9.65 3.59
C TYR A 34 6.99 11.08 3.08
N LEU A 35 6.59 11.28 1.83
CA LEU A 35 6.45 12.62 1.24
C LEU A 35 5.34 13.42 1.92
N GLU A 36 4.20 12.82 2.20
CA GLU A 36 3.10 13.45 2.93
C GLU A 36 3.56 13.90 4.33
N ASN A 37 4.24 13.03 5.07
CA ASN A 37 4.75 13.34 6.40
C ASN A 37 5.83 14.44 6.36
N ALA A 38 6.72 14.42 5.35
CA ALA A 38 7.72 15.46 5.15
C ALA A 38 7.07 16.83 4.86
N CYS A 39 6.03 16.86 4.03
CA CYS A 39 5.27 18.09 3.76
C CYS A 39 4.59 18.63 5.01
N ARG A 40 3.98 17.76 5.83
CA ARG A 40 3.39 18.16 7.13
C ARG A 40 4.42 18.76 8.07
N SER A 41 5.61 18.14 8.18
CA SER A 41 6.70 18.67 8.99
C SER A 41 7.18 20.03 8.47
N LEU A 42 7.23 20.22 7.15
CA LEU A 42 7.56 21.50 6.54
C LEU A 42 6.50 22.58 6.85
N GLU A 43 5.21 22.24 6.78
CA GLU A 43 4.11 23.12 7.17
C GLU A 43 4.28 23.60 8.62
N GLU A 44 4.59 22.69 9.55
CA GLU A 44 4.83 23.03 10.95
C GLU A 44 6.02 23.96 11.14
N LEU A 45 7.15 23.71 10.44
CA LEU A 45 8.33 24.57 10.49
C LEU A 45 8.03 25.97 9.95
N LEU A 46 7.31 26.06 8.83
CA LEU A 46 6.92 27.33 8.24
C LEU A 46 5.95 28.11 9.16
N MET A 47 5.04 27.41 9.83
CA MET A 47 4.16 28.03 10.83
C MET A 47 4.93 28.57 12.03
N LYS A 48 5.94 27.84 12.53
CA LYS A 48 6.80 28.28 13.63
C LYS A 48 7.67 29.48 13.26
N SER A 49 8.10 29.56 12.01
CA SER A 49 8.93 30.68 11.51
C SER A 49 8.13 31.97 11.26
N ARG A 50 6.81 31.88 11.14
CA ARG A 50 5.92 33.02 10.96
C ARG A 50 5.56 33.63 12.30
N SER A 51 6.29 34.65 12.70
CA SER A 51 6.03 35.43 13.93
C SER A 51 4.84 36.38 13.86
N SER A 52 4.03 36.33 12.80
CA SER A 52 2.91 37.24 12.61
C SER A 52 1.59 36.62 13.02
N HIS A 53 0.94 37.21 14.02
CA HIS A 53 -0.37 36.83 14.60
C HIS A 53 -1.56 36.85 13.61
N ARG A 54 -1.37 37.09 12.31
CA ARG A 54 -2.45 37.23 11.31
C ARG A 54 -2.44 36.20 10.19
N ALA A 55 -1.53 35.25 10.19
CA ALA A 55 -1.47 34.25 9.12
C ALA A 55 -2.31 33.03 9.52
N GLY A 56 -3.34 32.71 8.72
CA GLY A 56 -4.11 31.47 8.85
C GLY A 56 -3.26 30.21 8.67
N PRO A 57 -3.81 29.01 8.91
CA PRO A 57 -3.07 27.75 8.79
C PRO A 57 -2.49 27.62 7.38
N LEU A 58 -1.17 27.48 7.30
CA LEU A 58 -0.49 27.19 6.05
C LEU A 58 -0.66 25.69 5.75
N ARG A 59 -1.34 25.36 4.66
CA ARG A 59 -1.41 24.01 4.14
C ARG A 59 -0.85 23.99 2.71
N LEU A 60 0.03 23.03 2.44
CA LEU A 60 0.52 22.77 1.12
C LEU A 60 -0.50 21.92 0.35
N SER A 61 -0.81 22.28 -0.90
CA SER A 61 -1.67 21.44 -1.74
C SER A 61 -1.00 20.10 -2.04
N ALA A 62 0.33 20.06 -2.09
CA ALA A 62 1.11 18.83 -2.25
C ALA A 62 0.83 17.80 -1.15
N THR A 63 0.64 18.20 0.11
CA THR A 63 0.29 17.29 1.21
C THR A 63 -1.03 16.57 0.93
N LEU A 64 -2.04 17.30 0.46
CA LEU A 64 -3.34 16.73 0.12
C LEU A 64 -3.24 15.80 -1.10
N GLU A 65 -2.51 16.22 -2.12
CA GLU A 65 -2.32 15.44 -3.35
C GLU A 65 -1.55 14.14 -3.10
N PHE A 66 -0.49 14.16 -2.30
CA PHE A 66 0.21 12.94 -1.89
C PHE A 66 -0.69 11.98 -1.11
N GLY A 67 -1.52 12.50 -0.18
CA GLY A 67 -2.49 11.70 0.54
C GLY A 67 -3.57 11.08 -0.37
N ASN A 68 -4.05 11.80 -1.37
CA ASN A 68 -5.01 11.28 -2.34
C ASN A 68 -4.37 10.19 -3.22
N THR A 69 -3.15 10.41 -3.70
CA THR A 69 -2.43 9.44 -4.51
C THR A 69 -2.06 8.19 -3.69
N ALA A 70 -1.75 8.34 -2.40
CA ALA A 70 -1.52 7.21 -1.50
C ALA A 70 -2.76 6.32 -1.36
N LYS A 71 -3.96 6.91 -1.22
CA LYS A 71 -5.23 6.14 -1.21
C LYS A 71 -5.49 5.41 -2.53
N MET A 72 -5.14 6.04 -3.66
CA MET A 72 -5.22 5.38 -4.97
C MET A 72 -4.26 4.20 -5.07
N ALA A 73 -3.03 4.36 -4.58
CA ALA A 73 -2.02 3.31 -4.52
C ALA A 73 -2.47 2.14 -3.63
N GLU A 74 -3.01 2.43 -2.46
CA GLU A 74 -3.57 1.44 -1.54
C GLU A 74 -4.69 0.62 -2.21
N LYS A 75 -5.65 1.29 -2.84
CA LYS A 75 -6.71 0.62 -3.60
C LYS A 75 -6.12 -0.29 -4.68
N ARG A 76 -5.11 0.19 -5.42
CA ARG A 76 -4.45 -0.59 -6.48
C ARG A 76 -3.72 -1.82 -5.94
N VAL A 77 -3.10 -1.72 -4.75
CA VAL A 77 -2.51 -2.87 -4.06
C VAL A 77 -3.57 -3.95 -3.79
N PHE A 78 -4.73 -3.56 -3.24
CA PHE A 78 -5.82 -4.50 -3.00
C PHE A 78 -6.33 -5.16 -4.27
N GLU A 79 -6.53 -4.41 -5.35
CA GLU A 79 -6.96 -4.96 -6.65
C GLU A 79 -5.96 -6.00 -7.18
N LEU A 80 -4.66 -5.71 -7.11
CA LEU A 80 -3.63 -6.63 -7.58
C LEU A 80 -3.47 -7.86 -6.70
N VAL A 81 -3.63 -7.71 -5.39
CA VAL A 81 -3.62 -8.86 -4.46
C VAL A 81 -4.81 -9.76 -4.73
N ASN A 82 -6.02 -9.20 -4.86
CA ASN A 82 -7.21 -9.98 -5.17
C ASN A 82 -7.08 -10.70 -6.52
N SER A 83 -6.63 -10.01 -7.57
CA SER A 83 -6.39 -10.64 -8.87
C SER A 83 -5.39 -11.79 -8.78
N LYS A 84 -4.34 -11.67 -7.97
CA LYS A 84 -3.39 -12.77 -7.77
C LYS A 84 -3.97 -13.94 -6.98
N ILE A 85 -4.85 -13.66 -6.03
CA ILE A 85 -5.57 -14.72 -5.30
C ILE A 85 -6.49 -15.46 -6.26
N ASP A 86 -7.23 -14.73 -7.09
CA ASP A 86 -8.11 -15.32 -8.11
C ASP A 86 -7.32 -16.17 -9.10
N ASP A 87 -6.18 -15.65 -9.61
CA ASP A 87 -5.26 -16.41 -10.48
C ASP A 87 -4.79 -17.71 -9.82
N PHE A 88 -4.49 -17.69 -8.53
CA PHE A 88 -4.09 -18.90 -7.79
C PHE A 88 -5.24 -19.88 -7.61
N LEU A 89 -6.44 -19.39 -7.38
CA LEU A 89 -7.63 -20.23 -7.24
C LEU A 89 -8.02 -20.87 -8.58
N ASP A 90 -7.87 -20.15 -9.69
CA ASP A 90 -8.16 -20.67 -11.03
C ASP A 90 -7.13 -21.73 -11.50
N ILE A 91 -5.85 -21.56 -11.16
CA ILE A 91 -4.77 -22.53 -11.49
C ILE A 91 -4.91 -23.81 -10.65
N ALA A 92 -5.50 -23.72 -9.47
CA ALA A 92 -5.81 -24.87 -8.67
C ALA A 92 -7.01 -25.61 -9.30
N ASP A 93 -6.72 -26.49 -10.26
CA ASP A 93 -7.61 -27.56 -10.66
C ASP A 93 -7.74 -28.49 -9.43
N TYR A 94 -8.64 -28.09 -8.51
CA TYR A 94 -8.82 -28.75 -7.23
C TYR A 94 -9.41 -30.14 -7.47
N ASP A 95 -8.56 -31.13 -7.67
CA ASP A 95 -8.96 -32.51 -7.50
C ASP A 95 -9.20 -32.77 -6.00
N TRP A 96 -10.43 -32.49 -5.59
CA TRP A 96 -10.89 -32.68 -4.21
C TRP A 96 -10.73 -34.14 -3.69
N TYR A 97 -10.55 -35.09 -4.58
CA TYR A 97 -10.35 -36.50 -4.25
C TYR A 97 -8.88 -36.85 -4.00
N ASN A 98 -7.94 -36.11 -4.60
CA ASN A 98 -6.50 -36.35 -4.48
C ASN A 98 -5.73 -35.19 -3.81
N CYS A 99 -6.44 -34.33 -3.12
CA CYS A 99 -5.82 -33.18 -2.44
C CYS A 99 -4.89 -33.68 -1.33
N THR A 100 -3.66 -33.98 -1.69
CA THR A 100 -2.58 -34.14 -0.72
C THR A 100 -2.31 -32.80 -0.06
N VAL A 101 -2.25 -32.81 1.27
CA VAL A 101 -2.09 -31.69 2.21
C VAL A 101 -0.98 -30.66 1.82
N CYS A 102 -0.07 -31.06 0.92
CA CYS A 102 1.05 -30.25 0.46
C CYS A 102 0.68 -28.95 -0.29
N SER A 103 -0.47 -28.91 -0.98
CA SER A 103 -0.87 -27.73 -1.76
C SER A 103 -1.40 -26.60 -0.87
N VAL A 104 -2.10 -26.97 0.20
CA VAL A 104 -2.63 -25.99 1.18
C VAL A 104 -1.51 -25.39 2.01
N ASP A 105 -0.48 -26.20 2.36
CA ASP A 105 0.69 -25.73 3.10
C ASP A 105 1.52 -24.73 2.29
N PHE A 106 1.58 -24.87 0.97
CA PHE A 106 2.28 -23.92 0.10
C PHE A 106 1.57 -22.56 0.05
N VAL A 107 0.24 -22.53 -0.10
CA VAL A 107 -0.54 -21.29 -0.11
C VAL A 107 -0.50 -20.62 1.28
N ILE A 108 -0.66 -21.38 2.35
CA ILE A 108 -0.54 -20.87 3.72
C ILE A 108 0.88 -20.40 4.01
N GLY A 109 1.90 -21.11 3.54
CA GLY A 109 3.30 -20.71 3.66
C GLY A 109 3.59 -19.41 2.93
N TYR A 110 3.05 -19.23 1.74
CA TYR A 110 3.21 -18.00 0.94
C TYR A 110 2.50 -16.79 1.58
N LEU A 111 1.28 -16.98 2.08
CA LEU A 111 0.55 -15.96 2.83
C LEU A 111 1.24 -15.63 4.16
N ARG A 112 1.81 -16.64 4.84
CA ARG A 112 2.56 -16.48 6.09
C ARG A 112 3.84 -15.66 5.94
N LEU A 113 4.59 -15.87 4.85
CA LEU A 113 5.79 -15.09 4.54
C LEU A 113 5.50 -13.63 4.24
N ARG A 114 4.29 -13.31 3.73
CA ARG A 114 3.93 -11.94 3.38
C ARG A 114 3.26 -11.13 4.48
N VAL A 115 2.56 -11.77 5.41
CA VAL A 115 1.73 -11.04 6.39
C VAL A 115 2.32 -11.05 7.79
N ASN A 116 3.44 -11.76 8.01
CA ASN A 116 4.12 -11.86 9.32
C ASN A 116 3.18 -12.12 10.51
N ILE A 117 2.20 -13.01 10.30
CA ILE A 117 1.21 -13.36 11.34
C ILE A 117 1.89 -14.27 12.38
N PRO A 118 1.88 -13.91 13.66
CA PRO A 118 2.48 -14.73 14.71
C PRO A 118 1.78 -16.08 14.85
N VAL A 119 2.60 -17.11 15.05
CA VAL A 119 2.32 -18.56 14.94
C VAL A 119 1.29 -19.11 15.95
N HIS A 120 0.55 -18.27 16.69
CA HIS A 120 -0.20 -18.77 17.86
C HIS A 120 -1.65 -19.22 17.65
N THR A 121 -2.22 -19.17 16.44
CA THR A 121 -3.68 -19.35 16.32
C THR A 121 -4.17 -20.19 15.14
N CYS A 122 -3.54 -21.31 14.78
CA CYS A 122 -4.23 -22.28 13.92
C CYS A 122 -3.83 -23.72 14.22
N ARG A 123 -4.22 -24.16 15.42
CA ARG A 123 -4.39 -25.60 15.67
C ARG A 123 -5.89 -25.90 15.59
N MET A 124 -6.46 -25.82 14.38
CA MET A 124 -7.77 -26.39 14.13
C MET A 124 -7.59 -27.89 13.86
N SER A 125 -7.81 -28.67 14.91
CA SER A 125 -7.99 -30.13 14.81
C SER A 125 -9.34 -30.41 14.17
N TRP A 126 -9.35 -30.68 12.87
CA TRP A 126 -10.51 -31.34 12.24
C TRP A 126 -10.41 -32.82 12.51
N ARG A 127 -11.12 -33.31 13.54
CA ARG A 127 -11.48 -34.73 13.66
C ARG A 127 -12.80 -34.92 12.93
N PHE A 128 -12.76 -35.65 11.85
CA PHE A 128 -13.93 -36.37 11.36
C PHE A 128 -13.93 -37.76 11.98
#